data_b9954ece0404cb85515c4096327a2978
#
_entry.id   b9954ece0404cb85515c4096327a2978
#
_cell.length_a   1.000
_cell.length_b   1.000
_cell.length_c   1.000
_cell.angle_alpha   90.00
_cell.angle_beta   90.00
_cell.angle_gamma   90.00
#
_symmetry.space_group_name_H-M   'P 1'
#
loop_
_entity.id
_entity.type
_entity.pdbx_description
1 polymer ?
#
loop_
_entity_poly.entity_id
_entity_poly.type
_entity_poly.pdbx_seq_one_letter_code
_entity_poly.pdbx_strand_id
1 'polypeptide(L)'
;MNNFNQNATATVLISGGGSNLQAFIDLISSKILKLNILAVISDNKNAHGLIRAKKAKIKTICIESKKYPNKKNFDQKLSESIDMFDPNFIFLAGFMRILRKDFVKKYEGKIINIHPSLLPKYPGLNTHQRAIESNEKWHGCSVHFVTEEVDQGPLIMQSKIPILNNDSSDKLAIRVLKREHIIYPKTAELLISGRIKYKNSQAWLDGQLLQKPIML
;
A
#
# COMPACT_ATOMS: atom_id res chain seq x y z
N MET A 1 -30.05 0.32 9.26
CA MET A 1 -30.01 0.58 7.81
C MET A 1 -28.75 1.39 7.54
N ASN A 2 -27.68 0.75 7.08
CA ASN A 2 -26.40 1.44 6.82
C ASN A 2 -26.51 2.17 5.48
N ASN A 3 -26.39 3.49 5.51
CA ASN A 3 -26.31 4.34 4.32
C ASN A 3 -25.01 4.05 3.54
N PHE A 4 -25.06 3.10 2.62
CA PHE A 4 -23.94 2.73 1.71
C PHE A 4 -23.86 3.67 0.49
N ASN A 5 -24.14 4.97 0.62
CA ASN A 5 -24.10 5.92 -0.49
C ASN A 5 -22.92 6.90 -0.46
N GLN A 6 -21.98 6.77 0.46
CA GLN A 6 -20.73 7.53 0.40
C GLN A 6 -19.60 6.62 -0.07
N ASN A 7 -18.91 7.01 -1.15
CA ASN A 7 -17.68 6.33 -1.57
C ASN A 7 -16.69 6.31 -0.39
N ALA A 8 -16.10 5.15 -0.12
CA ALA A 8 -15.05 5.05 0.89
C ALA A 8 -13.91 6.02 0.56
N THR A 9 -13.28 6.55 1.60
CA THR A 9 -12.25 7.58 1.48
C THR A 9 -10.87 7.03 1.81
N ALA A 10 -9.84 7.57 1.16
CA ALA A 10 -8.45 7.19 1.46
C ALA A 10 -7.49 8.38 1.36
N THR A 11 -6.36 8.25 2.08
CA THR A 11 -5.13 8.95 1.76
C THR A 11 -4.12 7.95 1.21
N VAL A 12 -3.27 8.40 0.28
CA VAL A 12 -2.23 7.55 -0.32
C VAL A 12 -0.86 8.15 -0.01
N LEU A 13 0.01 7.36 0.61
CA LEU A 13 1.38 7.76 0.95
C LEU A 13 2.34 7.21 -0.11
N ILE A 14 3.23 8.07 -0.61
CA ILE A 14 4.20 7.76 -1.67
C ILE A 14 5.56 8.38 -1.39
N SER A 15 6.64 7.83 -1.98
CA SER A 15 7.98 8.44 -1.95
C SER A 15 8.57 8.68 -3.34
N GLY A 16 8.04 8.05 -4.39
CA GLY A 16 8.66 8.02 -5.72
C GLY A 16 7.70 8.11 -6.90
N GLY A 17 7.83 7.17 -7.84
CA GLY A 17 7.16 7.16 -9.15
C GLY A 17 5.63 7.16 -9.10
N GLY A 18 5.02 6.55 -8.08
CA GLY A 18 3.58 6.53 -7.88
C GLY A 18 2.82 5.69 -8.91
N SER A 19 3.40 4.58 -9.40
CA SER A 19 2.73 3.71 -10.38
C SER A 19 1.53 2.98 -9.76
N ASN A 20 1.62 2.52 -8.53
CA ASN A 20 0.48 1.95 -7.79
C ASN A 20 -0.63 2.99 -7.53
N LEU A 21 -0.26 4.24 -7.25
CA LEU A 21 -1.22 5.35 -7.19
C LEU A 21 -1.91 5.55 -8.55
N GLN A 22 -1.16 5.47 -9.67
CA GLN A 22 -1.75 5.59 -11.01
C GLN A 22 -2.78 4.48 -11.26
N ALA A 23 -2.49 3.24 -10.87
CA ALA A 23 -3.45 2.15 -11.01
C ALA A 23 -4.78 2.42 -10.26
N PHE A 24 -4.72 3.01 -9.07
CA PHE A 24 -5.93 3.49 -8.37
C PHE A 24 -6.64 4.59 -9.17
N ILE A 25 -5.91 5.62 -9.60
CA ILE A 25 -6.48 6.77 -10.35
C ILE A 25 -7.21 6.29 -11.60
N ASP A 26 -6.62 5.37 -12.37
CA ASP A 26 -7.18 4.87 -13.63
C ASP A 26 -8.51 4.13 -13.39
N LEU A 27 -8.57 3.27 -12.36
CA LEU A 27 -9.77 2.52 -12.01
C LEU A 27 -10.86 3.39 -11.37
N ILE A 28 -10.49 4.44 -10.66
CA ILE A 28 -11.43 5.44 -10.14
C ILE A 28 -12.02 6.25 -11.30
N SER A 29 -11.18 6.69 -12.22
CA SER A 29 -11.60 7.49 -13.38
C SER A 29 -12.54 6.72 -14.31
N SER A 30 -12.33 5.41 -14.47
CA SER A 30 -13.20 4.52 -15.21
C SER A 30 -14.43 4.04 -14.41
N LYS A 31 -14.64 4.54 -13.20
CA LYS A 31 -15.75 4.20 -12.29
C LYS A 31 -15.81 2.71 -11.86
N ILE A 32 -14.71 1.98 -12.04
CA ILE A 32 -14.59 0.58 -11.60
C ILE A 32 -14.36 0.53 -10.09
N LEU A 33 -13.46 1.37 -9.56
CA LEU A 33 -13.16 1.43 -8.13
C LEU A 33 -13.91 2.61 -7.47
N LYS A 34 -14.81 2.30 -6.55
CA LYS A 34 -15.60 3.29 -5.79
C LYS A 34 -14.81 3.82 -4.59
N LEU A 35 -13.68 4.47 -4.84
CA LEU A 35 -12.80 5.06 -3.85
C LEU A 35 -12.62 6.56 -4.12
N ASN A 36 -12.68 7.37 -3.06
CA ASN A 36 -12.34 8.78 -3.12
C ASN A 36 -10.97 9.00 -2.46
N ILE A 37 -9.96 9.33 -3.24
CA ILE A 37 -8.63 9.69 -2.71
C ILE A 37 -8.67 11.15 -2.29
N LEU A 38 -8.71 11.41 -0.98
CA LEU A 38 -8.80 12.76 -0.41
C LEU A 38 -7.49 13.53 -0.55
N ALA A 39 -6.37 12.84 -0.37
CA ALA A 39 -5.04 13.42 -0.51
C ALA A 39 -3.99 12.37 -0.89
N VAL A 40 -2.96 12.83 -1.57
CA VAL A 40 -1.70 12.10 -1.77
C VAL A 40 -0.61 12.84 -1.00
N ILE A 41 0.05 12.13 -0.08
CA ILE A 41 1.09 12.69 0.78
C ILE A 41 2.44 12.05 0.41
N SER A 42 3.47 12.86 0.25
CA SER A 42 4.82 12.38 -0.05
C SER A 42 5.85 12.95 0.91
N ASP A 43 6.86 12.14 1.23
CA ASP A 43 8.05 12.56 1.97
C ASP A 43 9.14 13.19 1.07
N ASN A 44 8.87 13.23 -0.24
CA ASN A 44 9.79 13.70 -1.28
C ASN A 44 9.07 14.67 -2.22
N LYS A 45 9.53 15.92 -2.26
CA LYS A 45 8.97 16.97 -3.13
C LYS A 45 9.11 16.66 -4.63
N ASN A 46 10.11 15.85 -4.98
CA ASN A 46 10.39 15.45 -6.36
C ASN A 46 9.69 14.13 -6.76
N ALA A 47 8.83 13.58 -5.90
CA ALA A 47 8.09 12.36 -6.21
C ALA A 47 7.19 12.57 -7.43
N HIS A 48 7.41 11.79 -8.50
CA HIS A 48 6.60 11.86 -9.71
C HIS A 48 5.11 11.55 -9.45
N GLY A 49 4.83 10.74 -8.43
CA GLY A 49 3.46 10.48 -7.99
C GLY A 49 2.68 11.72 -7.58
N LEU A 50 3.33 12.80 -7.09
CA LEU A 50 2.68 14.08 -6.83
C LEU A 50 2.18 14.75 -8.13
N ILE A 51 2.93 14.59 -9.24
CA ILE A 51 2.52 15.10 -10.56
C ILE A 51 1.28 14.33 -11.04
N ARG A 52 1.27 12.99 -10.86
CA ARG A 52 0.10 12.15 -11.20
C ARG A 52 -1.15 12.59 -10.43
N ALA A 53 -1.01 12.78 -9.11
CA ALA A 53 -2.10 13.23 -8.25
C ALA A 53 -2.65 14.60 -8.68
N LYS A 54 -1.76 15.57 -8.96
CA LYS A 54 -2.16 16.90 -9.45
C LYS A 54 -2.93 16.82 -10.78
N LYS A 55 -2.46 16.00 -11.74
CA LYS A 55 -3.15 15.78 -13.02
C LYS A 55 -4.56 15.19 -12.81
N ALA A 56 -4.72 14.34 -11.81
CA ALA A 56 -6.01 13.77 -11.42
C ALA A 56 -6.83 14.69 -10.50
N LYS A 57 -6.39 15.95 -10.27
CA LYS A 57 -7.04 16.92 -9.38
C LYS A 57 -7.18 16.47 -7.93
N ILE A 58 -6.30 15.57 -7.48
CA ILE A 58 -6.24 15.12 -6.10
C ILE A 58 -5.34 16.07 -5.29
N LYS A 59 -5.75 16.41 -4.06
CA LYS A 59 -4.97 17.21 -3.12
C LYS A 59 -3.60 16.59 -2.89
N THR A 60 -2.53 17.37 -2.94
CA THR A 60 -1.17 16.92 -2.69
C THR A 60 -0.56 17.63 -1.50
N ILE A 61 0.13 16.88 -0.64
CA ILE A 61 0.88 17.38 0.51
C ILE A 61 2.30 16.82 0.43
N CYS A 62 3.29 17.67 0.68
CA CYS A 62 4.68 17.24 0.78
C CYS A 62 5.20 17.51 2.19
N ILE A 63 5.69 16.46 2.86
CA ILE A 63 6.26 16.51 4.20
C ILE A 63 7.69 15.98 4.10
N GLU A 64 8.62 16.85 3.78
CA GLU A 64 10.02 16.47 3.59
C GLU A 64 10.65 16.03 4.91
N SER A 65 10.93 14.75 5.07
CA SER A 65 11.44 14.18 6.32
C SER A 65 12.74 14.85 6.82
N LYS A 66 13.57 15.33 5.90
CA LYS A 66 14.82 16.05 6.22
C LYS A 66 14.60 17.38 6.93
N LYS A 67 13.39 17.93 6.91
CA LYS A 67 13.03 19.19 7.60
C LYS A 67 12.64 18.98 9.07
N TYR A 68 12.60 17.75 9.52
CA TYR A 68 12.21 17.41 10.89
C TYR A 68 13.42 16.88 11.66
N PRO A 69 13.60 17.28 12.93
CA PRO A 69 14.78 16.93 13.73
C PRO A 69 14.86 15.42 14.02
N ASN A 70 13.74 14.73 14.01
CA ASN A 70 13.67 13.29 14.26
C ASN A 70 12.41 12.66 13.66
N LYS A 71 12.37 11.34 13.69
CA LYS A 71 11.23 10.54 13.21
C LYS A 71 9.91 10.88 13.91
N LYS A 72 9.93 11.17 15.22
CA LYS A 72 8.73 11.47 16.00
C LYS A 72 8.03 12.73 15.46
N ASN A 73 8.79 13.79 15.23
CA ASN A 73 8.24 15.05 14.70
C ASN A 73 7.71 14.88 13.26
N PHE A 74 8.39 14.08 12.44
CA PHE A 74 7.92 13.76 11.09
C PHE A 74 6.59 12.99 11.15
N ASP A 75 6.51 11.92 11.92
CA ASP A 75 5.32 11.09 12.07
C ASP A 75 4.15 11.88 12.67
N GLN A 76 4.44 12.80 13.62
CA GLN A 76 3.43 13.71 14.15
C GLN A 76 2.86 14.60 13.05
N LYS A 77 3.71 15.22 12.22
CA LYS A 77 3.25 16.06 11.11
C LYS A 77 2.49 15.27 10.06
N LEU A 78 2.94 14.04 9.76
CA LEU A 78 2.24 13.13 8.88
C LEU A 78 0.84 12.79 9.43
N SER A 79 0.76 12.49 10.72
CA SER A 79 -0.49 12.21 11.41
C SER A 79 -1.46 13.39 11.37
N GLU A 80 -1.01 14.61 11.71
CA GLU A 80 -1.81 15.82 11.62
C GLU A 80 -2.36 16.03 10.20
N SER A 81 -1.54 15.75 9.18
CA SER A 81 -1.94 15.89 7.78
C SER A 81 -2.97 14.85 7.35
N ILE A 82 -2.93 13.64 7.90
CA ILE A 82 -3.93 12.58 7.64
C ILE A 82 -5.22 12.87 8.38
N ASP A 83 -5.14 13.30 9.64
CA ASP A 83 -6.30 13.60 10.49
C ASP A 83 -7.20 14.71 9.92
N MET A 84 -6.63 15.67 9.20
CA MET A 84 -7.41 16.70 8.48
C MET A 84 -8.44 16.12 7.49
N PHE A 85 -8.23 14.90 7.01
CA PHE A 85 -9.10 14.24 6.02
C PHE A 85 -9.94 13.13 6.62
N ASP A 86 -9.61 12.62 7.80
CA ASP A 86 -10.24 11.45 8.46
C ASP A 86 -10.57 10.32 7.47
N PRO A 87 -9.57 9.74 6.79
CA PRO A 87 -9.80 8.72 5.77
C PRO A 87 -10.24 7.38 6.39
N ASN A 88 -11.02 6.61 5.65
CA ASN A 88 -11.32 5.23 6.01
C ASN A 88 -10.07 4.35 5.91
N PHE A 89 -9.22 4.60 4.90
CA PHE A 89 -8.00 3.82 4.63
C PHE A 89 -6.79 4.71 4.35
N ILE A 90 -5.60 4.18 4.67
CA ILE A 90 -4.31 4.78 4.36
C ILE A 90 -3.53 3.76 3.53
N PHE A 91 -3.34 4.02 2.25
CA PHE A 91 -2.60 3.13 1.35
C PHE A 91 -1.14 3.57 1.23
N LEU A 92 -0.20 2.66 1.54
CA LEU A 92 1.22 2.87 1.30
C LEU A 92 1.56 2.37 -0.10
N ALA A 93 1.76 3.28 -1.05
CA ALA A 93 2.02 2.97 -2.46
C ALA A 93 3.48 3.31 -2.83
N GLY A 94 4.41 2.54 -2.32
CA GLY A 94 5.84 2.82 -2.45
C GLY A 94 6.28 3.95 -1.52
N PHE A 95 5.81 3.94 -0.28
CA PHE A 95 6.27 4.84 0.79
C PHE A 95 7.48 4.24 1.49
N MET A 96 8.65 4.91 1.36
CA MET A 96 9.95 4.37 1.76
C MET A 96 10.35 4.71 3.21
N ARG A 97 9.38 5.03 4.06
CA ARG A 97 9.62 5.33 5.48
C ARG A 97 9.05 4.26 6.38
N ILE A 98 9.85 3.84 7.35
CA ILE A 98 9.36 3.01 8.45
C ILE A 98 8.61 3.92 9.42
N LEU A 99 7.33 3.70 9.57
CA LEU A 99 6.46 4.39 10.49
C LEU A 99 6.74 3.91 11.93
N ARG A 100 6.65 4.81 12.91
CA ARG A 100 6.83 4.46 14.32
C ARG A 100 5.63 3.69 14.86
N LYS A 101 5.86 2.90 15.91
CA LYS A 101 4.81 2.10 16.56
C LYS A 101 3.61 2.93 16.98
N ASP A 102 3.83 4.11 17.58
CA ASP A 102 2.76 5.00 18.00
C ASP A 102 1.86 5.44 16.83
N PHE A 103 2.47 5.72 15.66
CA PHE A 103 1.74 6.06 14.44
C PHE A 103 0.91 4.87 13.94
N VAL A 104 1.53 3.71 13.86
CA VAL A 104 0.86 2.48 13.39
C VAL A 104 -0.30 2.12 14.31
N LYS A 105 -0.11 2.19 15.63
CA LYS A 105 -1.14 1.94 16.62
C LYS A 105 -2.33 2.91 16.49
N LYS A 106 -2.05 4.20 16.24
CA LYS A 106 -3.11 5.20 16.03
C LYS A 106 -4.03 4.86 14.86
N TYR A 107 -3.49 4.29 13.79
CA TYR A 107 -4.23 3.95 12.58
C TYR A 107 -4.35 2.42 12.38
N GLU A 108 -4.35 1.67 13.48
CA GLU A 108 -4.47 0.22 13.45
C GLU A 108 -5.68 -0.23 12.63
N GLY A 109 -5.47 -1.19 11.72
CA GLY A 109 -6.50 -1.68 10.81
C GLY A 109 -6.87 -0.76 9.67
N LYS A 110 -6.34 0.48 9.61
CA LYS A 110 -6.58 1.42 8.51
C LYS A 110 -5.42 1.49 7.51
N ILE A 111 -4.19 1.08 7.89
CA ILE A 111 -3.01 1.17 7.02
C ILE A 111 -2.83 -0.12 6.24
N ILE A 112 -2.77 0.00 4.92
CA ILE A 112 -2.57 -1.12 4.00
C ILE A 112 -1.30 -0.84 3.17
N ASN A 113 -0.44 -1.85 3.06
CA ASN A 113 0.79 -1.78 2.28
C ASN A 113 0.79 -2.79 1.15
N ILE A 114 1.46 -2.45 0.05
CA ILE A 114 1.87 -3.40 -0.98
C ILE A 114 3.37 -3.58 -0.92
N HIS A 115 3.80 -4.84 -0.83
CA HIS A 115 5.20 -5.22 -0.70
C HIS A 115 5.62 -6.11 -1.87
N PRO A 116 6.75 -5.83 -2.54
CA PRO A 116 7.17 -6.55 -3.74
C PRO A 116 7.89 -7.86 -3.44
N SER A 117 7.28 -8.71 -2.60
CA SER A 117 7.70 -10.10 -2.38
C SER A 117 6.52 -10.97 -1.96
N LEU A 118 6.72 -12.30 -1.96
CA LEU A 118 5.80 -13.27 -1.37
C LEU A 118 6.07 -13.39 0.13
N LEU A 119 5.55 -12.46 0.92
CA LEU A 119 5.69 -12.50 2.37
C LEU A 119 5.20 -13.84 2.96
N PRO A 120 5.86 -14.36 4.01
CA PRO A 120 6.88 -13.73 4.86
C PRO A 120 8.31 -13.72 4.28
N LYS A 121 8.54 -14.20 3.05
CA LYS A 121 9.86 -14.14 2.42
C LYS A 121 10.22 -12.71 2.02
N TYR A 122 11.47 -12.34 2.27
CA TYR A 122 12.07 -11.07 1.82
C TYR A 122 11.33 -9.81 2.32
N PRO A 123 11.13 -9.63 3.64
CA PRO A 123 10.70 -8.35 4.17
C PRO A 123 11.78 -7.29 3.94
N GLY A 124 11.40 -6.00 3.91
CA GLY A 124 12.30 -4.87 3.71
C GLY A 124 12.72 -4.68 2.26
N LEU A 125 13.94 -4.21 2.04
CA LEU A 125 14.42 -3.75 0.74
C LEU A 125 15.05 -4.85 -0.11
N ASN A 126 15.31 -4.53 -1.41
CA ASN A 126 16.04 -5.36 -2.38
C ASN A 126 15.43 -6.76 -2.60
N THR A 127 14.13 -6.88 -2.52
CA THR A 127 13.40 -8.15 -2.55
C THR A 127 13.64 -8.96 -3.82
N HIS A 128 13.66 -8.31 -4.99
CA HIS A 128 13.89 -8.96 -6.29
C HIS A 128 15.30 -9.54 -6.39
N GLN A 129 16.30 -8.74 -6.01
CA GLN A 129 17.69 -9.19 -6.02
C GLN A 129 17.89 -10.38 -5.09
N ARG A 130 17.38 -10.27 -3.85
CA ARG A 130 17.47 -11.34 -2.84
C ARG A 130 16.78 -12.63 -3.29
N ALA A 131 15.64 -12.54 -3.97
CA ALA A 131 14.94 -13.70 -4.49
C ALA A 131 15.73 -14.41 -5.61
N ILE A 132 16.38 -13.65 -6.52
CA ILE A 132 17.23 -14.19 -7.57
C ILE A 132 18.47 -14.87 -6.97
N GLU A 133 19.18 -14.21 -6.05
CA GLU A 133 20.38 -14.74 -5.38
C GLU A 133 20.08 -16.00 -4.56
N SER A 134 18.86 -16.12 -4.05
CA SER A 134 18.42 -17.33 -3.34
C SER A 134 17.93 -18.45 -4.26
N ASN A 135 18.07 -18.31 -5.58
CA ASN A 135 17.61 -19.29 -6.58
C ASN A 135 16.14 -19.68 -6.42
N GLU A 136 15.28 -18.75 -6.02
CA GLU A 136 13.85 -19.00 -5.88
C GLU A 136 13.20 -19.27 -7.25
N LYS A 137 12.26 -20.21 -7.29
CA LYS A 137 11.47 -20.49 -8.49
C LYS A 137 10.35 -19.47 -8.71
N TRP A 138 9.87 -18.87 -7.62
CA TRP A 138 8.72 -17.99 -7.60
C TRP A 138 9.03 -16.71 -6.83
N HIS A 139 8.51 -15.62 -7.33
CA HIS A 139 8.50 -14.32 -6.67
C HIS A 139 7.14 -13.65 -6.86
N GLY A 140 6.93 -12.44 -6.34
CA GLY A 140 5.66 -11.76 -6.53
C GLY A 140 5.49 -10.56 -5.60
N CYS A 141 4.24 -10.31 -5.23
CA CYS A 141 3.88 -9.22 -4.34
C CYS A 141 2.79 -9.63 -3.35
N SER A 142 2.73 -8.90 -2.25
CA SER A 142 1.80 -9.12 -1.14
C SER A 142 1.13 -7.82 -0.74
N VAL A 143 -0.17 -7.86 -0.52
CA VAL A 143 -0.91 -6.79 0.16
C VAL A 143 -1.24 -7.26 1.57
N HIS A 144 -0.96 -6.42 2.55
CA HIS A 144 -1.14 -6.73 3.96
C HIS A 144 -1.57 -5.49 4.76
N PHE A 145 -2.17 -5.71 5.92
CA PHE A 145 -2.31 -4.67 6.92
C PHE A 145 -0.95 -4.35 7.53
N VAL A 146 -0.71 -3.10 7.84
CA VAL A 146 0.53 -2.66 8.50
C VAL A 146 0.37 -2.80 10.01
N THR A 147 1.36 -3.44 10.63
CA THR A 147 1.51 -3.58 12.07
C THR A 147 2.84 -2.95 12.53
N GLU A 148 3.13 -3.00 13.82
CA GLU A 148 4.35 -2.41 14.38
C GLU A 148 5.64 -3.01 13.80
N GLU A 149 5.60 -4.30 13.43
CA GLU A 149 6.73 -4.99 12.83
C GLU A 149 6.70 -4.84 11.31
N VAL A 150 7.86 -4.52 10.72
CA VAL A 150 7.99 -4.23 9.29
C VAL A 150 7.63 -5.46 8.45
N ASP A 151 6.66 -5.29 7.55
CA ASP A 151 6.18 -6.29 6.60
C ASP A 151 5.68 -7.63 7.24
N GLN A 152 5.29 -7.61 8.52
CA GLN A 152 4.81 -8.78 9.24
C GLN A 152 3.31 -8.76 9.58
N GLY A 153 2.59 -7.78 9.11
CA GLY A 153 1.15 -7.66 9.35
C GLY A 153 0.32 -8.72 8.59
N PRO A 154 -0.94 -8.90 8.97
CA PRO A 154 -1.83 -9.88 8.37
C PRO A 154 -1.93 -9.75 6.86
N LEU A 155 -1.63 -10.81 6.14
CA LEU A 155 -1.69 -10.88 4.68
C LEU A 155 -3.15 -10.87 4.23
N ILE A 156 -3.43 -10.14 3.14
CA ILE A 156 -4.74 -10.07 2.52
C ILE A 156 -4.71 -10.80 1.17
N MET A 157 -3.82 -10.38 0.29
CA MET A 157 -3.75 -10.91 -1.08
C MET A 157 -2.31 -11.04 -1.54
N GLN A 158 -2.03 -12.07 -2.33
CA GLN A 158 -0.74 -12.27 -2.98
C GLN A 158 -0.90 -12.59 -4.45
N SER A 159 0.09 -12.25 -5.24
CA SER A 159 0.23 -12.71 -6.62
C SER A 159 1.64 -13.18 -6.87
N LYS A 160 1.77 -14.36 -7.47
CA LYS A 160 3.05 -14.99 -7.78
C LYS A 160 3.33 -15.04 -9.27
N ILE A 161 4.61 -14.90 -9.61
CA ILE A 161 5.14 -15.10 -10.96
C ILE A 161 6.39 -15.96 -10.91
N PRO A 162 6.73 -16.72 -11.97
CA PRO A 162 7.99 -17.44 -12.03
C PRO A 162 9.16 -16.45 -12.16
N ILE A 163 10.31 -16.79 -11.56
CA ILE A 163 11.58 -16.16 -11.88
C ILE A 163 12.15 -16.89 -13.10
N LEU A 164 12.56 -16.14 -14.12
CA LEU A 164 13.12 -16.68 -15.36
C LEU A 164 14.63 -16.71 -15.28
N ASN A 165 15.28 -17.67 -15.96
CA ASN A 165 16.73 -17.86 -15.90
C ASN A 165 17.56 -16.62 -16.28
N ASN A 166 16.98 -15.70 -17.07
CA ASN A 166 17.64 -14.47 -17.53
C ASN A 166 17.04 -13.20 -16.91
N ASP A 167 16.30 -13.33 -15.80
CA ASP A 167 15.81 -12.17 -15.07
C ASP A 167 16.97 -11.44 -14.40
N SER A 168 17.05 -10.14 -14.64
CA SER A 168 17.73 -9.22 -13.73
C SER A 168 16.73 -8.72 -12.68
N SER A 169 17.24 -8.13 -11.59
CA SER A 169 16.38 -7.49 -10.58
C SER A 169 15.38 -6.53 -11.21
N ASP A 170 15.80 -5.71 -12.17
CA ASP A 170 14.94 -4.74 -12.86
C ASP A 170 13.85 -5.41 -13.73
N LYS A 171 14.23 -6.46 -14.48
CA LYS A 171 13.26 -7.21 -15.29
C LYS A 171 12.20 -7.86 -14.41
N LEU A 172 12.63 -8.49 -13.32
CA LEU A 172 11.71 -9.10 -12.35
C LEU A 172 10.83 -8.03 -11.69
N ALA A 173 11.39 -6.89 -11.30
CA ALA A 173 10.64 -5.77 -10.71
C ALA A 173 9.53 -5.27 -11.64
N ILE A 174 9.80 -5.07 -12.92
CA ILE A 174 8.79 -4.66 -13.92
C ILE A 174 7.65 -5.69 -14.01
N ARG A 175 7.96 -6.97 -13.95
CA ARG A 175 6.95 -8.04 -14.01
C ARG A 175 6.13 -8.11 -12.73
N VAL A 176 6.76 -7.97 -11.56
CA VAL A 176 6.06 -7.92 -10.26
C VAL A 176 5.16 -6.69 -10.21
N LEU A 177 5.65 -5.52 -10.64
CA LEU A 177 4.88 -4.27 -10.65
C LEU A 177 3.55 -4.40 -11.44
N LYS A 178 3.55 -5.14 -12.55
CA LYS A 178 2.30 -5.43 -13.29
C LYS A 178 1.28 -6.19 -12.44
N ARG A 179 1.74 -7.07 -11.54
CA ARG A 179 0.88 -7.80 -10.60
C ARG A 179 0.41 -6.91 -9.46
N GLU A 180 1.27 -6.02 -8.97
CA GLU A 180 0.89 -5.04 -7.95
C GLU A 180 -0.27 -4.17 -8.43
N HIS A 181 -0.21 -3.66 -9.67
CA HIS A 181 -1.27 -2.84 -10.27
C HIS A 181 -2.61 -3.56 -10.38
N ILE A 182 -2.63 -4.90 -10.26
CA ILE A 182 -3.85 -5.70 -10.27
C ILE A 182 -4.33 -5.96 -8.84
N ILE A 183 -3.44 -6.52 -7.99
CA ILE A 183 -3.89 -6.99 -6.67
C ILE A 183 -4.15 -5.85 -5.68
N TYR A 184 -3.46 -4.71 -5.82
CA TYR A 184 -3.64 -3.61 -4.89
C TYR A 184 -5.03 -2.96 -5.01
N PRO A 185 -5.49 -2.56 -6.22
CA PRO A 185 -6.86 -2.08 -6.40
C PRO A 185 -7.92 -3.16 -6.09
N LYS A 186 -7.64 -4.44 -6.40
CA LYS A 186 -8.56 -5.54 -6.05
C LYS A 186 -8.73 -5.69 -4.55
N THR A 187 -7.63 -5.55 -3.80
CA THR A 187 -7.69 -5.52 -2.33
C THR A 187 -8.48 -4.32 -1.82
N ALA A 188 -8.27 -3.13 -2.41
CA ALA A 188 -9.05 -1.96 -2.05
C ALA A 188 -10.55 -2.16 -2.27
N GLU A 189 -10.96 -2.79 -3.37
CA GLU A 189 -12.37 -3.15 -3.64
C GLU A 189 -12.96 -4.02 -2.53
N LEU A 190 -12.22 -5.04 -2.07
CA LEU A 190 -12.65 -5.93 -0.98
C LEU A 190 -12.75 -5.20 0.37
N LEU A 191 -11.83 -4.26 0.64
CA LEU A 191 -11.88 -3.42 1.84
C LEU A 191 -13.08 -2.46 1.81
N ILE A 192 -13.29 -1.78 0.69
CA ILE A 192 -14.39 -0.83 0.48
C ILE A 192 -15.76 -1.50 0.61
N SER A 193 -15.89 -2.71 0.07
CA SER A 193 -17.13 -3.50 0.17
C SER A 193 -17.36 -4.12 1.56
N GLY A 194 -16.41 -3.93 2.51
CA GLY A 194 -16.49 -4.49 3.85
C GLY A 194 -16.30 -6.00 3.94
N ARG A 195 -15.89 -6.62 2.83
CA ARG A 195 -15.60 -8.06 2.76
C ARG A 195 -14.32 -8.40 3.50
N ILE A 196 -13.27 -7.56 3.37
CA ILE A 196 -12.05 -7.65 4.18
C ILE A 196 -12.16 -6.72 5.36
N LYS A 197 -11.88 -7.24 6.55
CA LYS A 197 -11.84 -6.51 7.82
C LYS A 197 -10.59 -6.86 8.62
N TYR A 198 -10.08 -5.89 9.36
CA TYR A 198 -9.08 -6.09 10.38
C TYR A 198 -9.77 -6.27 11.73
N LYS A 199 -9.49 -7.37 12.43
CA LYS A 199 -10.06 -7.64 13.75
C LYS A 199 -9.11 -8.54 14.54
N ASN A 200 -8.82 -8.18 15.79
CA ASN A 200 -7.94 -8.94 16.69
C ASN A 200 -6.56 -9.21 16.05
N SER A 201 -5.97 -8.18 15.45
CA SER A 201 -4.68 -8.26 14.75
C SER A 201 -4.62 -9.30 13.62
N GLN A 202 -5.77 -9.59 12.99
CA GLN A 202 -5.92 -10.58 11.91
C GLN A 202 -6.76 -10.02 10.76
N ALA A 203 -6.56 -10.57 9.56
CA ALA A 203 -7.40 -10.30 8.40
C ALA A 203 -8.59 -11.29 8.36
N TRP A 204 -9.77 -10.78 8.06
CA TRP A 204 -11.01 -11.55 7.96
C TRP A 204 -11.64 -11.31 6.59
N LEU A 205 -12.07 -12.36 5.91
CA LEU A 205 -12.80 -12.30 4.65
C LEU A 205 -14.22 -12.83 4.87
N ASP A 206 -15.23 -12.04 4.53
CA ASP A 206 -16.64 -12.40 4.61
C ASP A 206 -17.04 -12.99 6.00
N GLY A 207 -16.44 -12.42 7.06
CA GLY A 207 -16.70 -12.86 8.43
C GLY A 207 -15.91 -14.09 8.91
N GLN A 208 -15.07 -14.66 8.06
CA GLN A 208 -14.19 -15.78 8.41
C GLN A 208 -12.73 -15.35 8.50
N LEU A 209 -11.98 -15.98 9.40
CA LEU A 209 -10.53 -15.74 9.53
C LEU A 209 -9.81 -16.11 8.23
N LEU A 210 -9.05 -15.16 7.68
CA LEU A 210 -8.23 -15.40 6.51
C LEU A 210 -6.91 -16.08 6.90
N GLN A 211 -6.92 -17.41 6.97
CA GLN A 211 -5.75 -18.20 7.36
C GLN A 211 -4.60 -18.16 6.34
N LYS A 212 -4.93 -17.97 5.06
CA LYS A 212 -3.96 -17.82 3.95
C LYS A 212 -4.40 -16.65 3.08
N PRO A 213 -3.44 -15.90 2.49
CA PRO A 213 -3.79 -14.80 1.59
C PRO A 213 -4.57 -15.29 0.38
N ILE A 214 -5.44 -14.45 -0.15
CA ILE A 214 -6.11 -14.68 -1.42
C ILE A 214 -5.04 -14.72 -2.51
N MET A 215 -4.99 -15.78 -3.29
CA MET A 215 -4.03 -15.91 -4.41
C MET A 215 -4.66 -15.47 -5.73
N LEU A 216 -3.91 -14.65 -6.51
CA LEU A 216 -4.39 -14.11 -7.79
C LEU A 216 -3.36 -14.30 -8.91
#